data_4c5ec06d9a657e242b703fb515dbc059
#
_entry.id   4c5ec06d9a657e242b703fb515dbc059
#
_cell.length_a   1.000
_cell.length_b   1.000
_cell.length_c   1.000
_cell.angle_alpha   90.00
_cell.angle_beta   90.00
_cell.angle_gamma   90.00
#
_symmetry.space_group_name_H-M   'P 1'
#
loop_
_entity.id
_entity.type
_entity.pdbx_description
1 polymer ?
#
loop_
_entity_poly.entity_id
_entity_poly.type
_entity_poly.pdbx_seq_one_letter_code
_entity_poly.pdbx_strand_id
1 'polypeptide(L)'
;IVTALTTLIPDAEYGFATYDDYAFAGYGYSSSGDKPFILRQQVTDNTAAVQAQLTGVPIHYGGDWPESTMEALYQGAYGKGYDQNCNGVYDAATDIQPYIASEDDPFGGTGGQGYSATSSGGGELGGFGFRDYALPVMVYATDAPLRDADDSSYGTPGGCPRDAGFGDVVDSITALGGYAIGIMTSGTSVAQMEEIASATGSVADTDGDGMADDLLVFRWTGSSSDFRETVT
;
A
#
# COMPACT_ATOMS: atom_id res chain seq x y z
N ILE A 1 12.42 -13.04 1.02
CA ILE A 1 12.42 -11.68 1.57
C ILE A 1 12.09 -11.75 3.07
N VAL A 2 10.89 -12.15 3.50
CA VAL A 2 10.47 -12.17 4.91
C VAL A 2 11.51 -12.85 5.81
N THR A 3 12.01 -14.04 5.44
CA THR A 3 13.05 -14.76 6.19
C THR A 3 14.36 -13.97 6.30
N ALA A 4 14.76 -13.26 5.25
CA ALA A 4 15.99 -12.45 5.26
C ALA A 4 15.82 -11.24 6.19
N LEU A 5 14.70 -10.53 6.05
CA LEU A 5 14.39 -9.38 6.91
C LEU A 5 14.27 -9.79 8.39
N THR A 6 13.62 -10.89 8.71
CA THR A 6 13.54 -11.40 10.10
C THR A 6 14.92 -11.72 10.70
N THR A 7 15.89 -12.09 9.85
CA THR A 7 17.26 -12.32 10.32
C THR A 7 17.98 -11.00 10.65
N LEU A 8 17.71 -9.94 9.89
CA LEU A 8 18.32 -8.63 10.08
C LEU A 8 17.62 -7.82 11.17
N ILE A 9 16.29 -7.92 11.23
CA ILE A 9 15.43 -7.19 12.17
C ILE A 9 14.54 -8.22 12.88
N PRO A 10 15.04 -8.87 13.95
CA PRO A 10 14.36 -10.01 14.57
C PRO A 10 12.99 -9.70 15.20
N ASP A 11 12.73 -8.43 15.54
CA ASP A 11 11.47 -7.95 16.11
C ASP A 11 10.54 -7.29 15.09
N ALA A 12 10.90 -7.35 13.79
CA ALA A 12 10.01 -6.88 12.74
C ALA A 12 8.78 -7.78 12.60
N GLU A 13 7.64 -7.15 12.38
CA GLU A 13 6.38 -7.80 12.04
C GLU A 13 5.94 -7.35 10.65
N TYR A 14 5.19 -8.20 9.96
CA TYR A 14 4.93 -8.01 8.54
C TYR A 14 3.44 -8.06 8.24
N GLY A 15 2.99 -7.15 7.38
CA GLY A 15 1.70 -7.19 6.72
C GLY A 15 1.89 -7.37 5.21
N PHE A 16 0.81 -7.71 4.52
CA PHE A 16 0.83 -7.84 3.07
C PHE A 16 -0.50 -7.42 2.45
N ALA A 17 -0.43 -6.61 1.42
CA ALA A 17 -1.56 -6.25 0.58
C ALA A 17 -1.18 -6.36 -0.90
N THR A 18 -2.19 -6.46 -1.74
CA THR A 18 -2.07 -6.32 -3.20
C THR A 18 -2.96 -5.18 -3.65
N TYR A 19 -2.66 -4.63 -4.80
CA TYR A 19 -3.50 -3.67 -5.49
C TYR A 19 -3.39 -3.89 -7.00
N ASP A 20 -4.42 -3.49 -7.67
CA ASP A 20 -4.51 -3.46 -9.13
C ASP A 20 -5.03 -2.06 -9.49
N ASP A 21 -6.25 -1.98 -10.02
CA ASP A 21 -6.88 -0.71 -10.31
C ASP A 21 -8.32 -0.66 -9.77
N TYR A 22 -8.94 0.51 -9.84
CA TYR A 22 -10.35 0.67 -9.49
C TYR A 22 -11.24 -0.25 -10.34
N ALA A 23 -12.08 -1.04 -9.70
CA ALA A 23 -13.01 -1.96 -10.38
C ALA A 23 -14.19 -1.22 -11.04
N PHE A 24 -13.91 -0.16 -11.80
CA PHE A 24 -14.90 0.77 -12.33
C PHE A 24 -14.50 1.37 -13.67
N ALA A 25 -15.47 1.54 -14.57
CA ALA A 25 -15.43 2.35 -15.80
C ALA A 25 -14.23 2.07 -16.75
N GLY A 26 -13.66 0.87 -16.72
CA GLY A 26 -12.57 0.47 -17.62
C GLY A 26 -11.17 0.70 -17.04
N TYR A 27 -11.06 1.22 -15.81
CA TYR A 27 -9.82 1.24 -15.04
C TYR A 27 -9.42 -0.18 -14.64
N GLY A 28 -10.34 -0.92 -14.05
CA GLY A 28 -10.22 -2.33 -13.70
C GLY A 28 -11.59 -3.04 -13.82
N TYR A 29 -11.61 -4.33 -13.51
CA TYR A 29 -12.80 -5.17 -13.66
C TYR A 29 -13.11 -5.91 -12.35
N SER A 30 -14.28 -5.65 -11.76
CA SER A 30 -14.77 -6.38 -10.58
C SER A 30 -14.88 -7.88 -10.81
N SER A 31 -15.16 -8.30 -12.04
CA SER A 31 -15.22 -9.73 -12.42
C SER A 31 -13.86 -10.44 -12.37
N SER A 32 -12.77 -9.68 -12.44
CA SER A 32 -11.40 -10.17 -12.27
C SER A 32 -10.93 -10.09 -10.81
N GLY A 33 -11.67 -9.40 -9.95
CA GLY A 33 -11.32 -9.16 -8.57
C GLY A 33 -10.37 -7.99 -8.37
N ASP A 34 -10.22 -7.12 -9.39
CA ASP A 34 -9.39 -5.93 -9.32
C ASP A 34 -9.91 -4.98 -8.25
N LYS A 35 -9.02 -4.42 -7.47
CA LYS A 35 -9.30 -3.40 -6.46
C LYS A 35 -8.08 -2.52 -6.22
N PRO A 36 -8.29 -1.26 -5.86
CA PRO A 36 -7.19 -0.36 -5.57
C PRO A 36 -6.44 -0.70 -4.28
N PHE A 37 -7.01 -1.54 -3.42
CA PHE A 37 -6.33 -2.09 -2.24
C PHE A 37 -7.01 -3.38 -1.76
N ILE A 38 -6.23 -4.43 -1.53
CA ILE A 38 -6.69 -5.70 -0.98
C ILE A 38 -5.76 -6.11 0.16
N LEU A 39 -6.21 -5.96 1.41
CA LEU A 39 -5.47 -6.45 2.56
C LEU A 39 -5.48 -7.99 2.56
N ARG A 40 -4.33 -8.61 2.35
CA ARG A 40 -4.14 -10.08 2.36
C ARG A 40 -3.76 -10.60 3.74
N GLN A 41 -2.93 -9.85 4.44
CA GLN A 41 -2.48 -10.16 5.79
C GLN A 41 -2.24 -8.86 6.56
N GLN A 42 -2.93 -8.67 7.67
CA GLN A 42 -2.59 -7.61 8.61
C GLN A 42 -1.21 -7.86 9.23
N VAL A 43 -0.60 -6.84 9.80
CA VAL A 43 0.70 -6.96 10.49
C VAL A 43 0.63 -8.07 11.53
N THR A 44 1.63 -8.95 11.53
CA THR A 44 1.72 -10.12 12.41
C THR A 44 3.18 -10.55 12.58
N ASP A 45 3.48 -11.18 13.71
CA ASP A 45 4.74 -11.88 13.99
C ASP A 45 4.79 -13.29 13.32
N ASN A 46 3.66 -13.77 12.80
CA ASN A 46 3.57 -15.06 12.12
C ASN A 46 4.06 -14.97 10.67
N THR A 47 5.37 -15.04 10.47
CA THR A 47 6.01 -14.97 9.14
C THR A 47 5.53 -16.06 8.18
N ALA A 48 5.08 -17.23 8.70
CA ALA A 48 4.55 -18.29 7.85
C ALA A 48 3.18 -17.91 7.25
N ALA A 49 2.34 -17.19 7.98
CA ALA A 49 1.08 -16.68 7.48
C ALA A 49 1.32 -15.67 6.35
N VAL A 50 2.25 -14.73 6.53
CA VAL A 50 2.64 -13.76 5.50
C VAL A 50 3.17 -14.46 4.25
N GLN A 51 4.06 -15.45 4.42
CA GLN A 51 4.62 -16.22 3.30
C GLN A 51 3.54 -17.00 2.54
N ALA A 52 2.54 -17.53 3.22
CA ALA A 52 1.42 -18.21 2.58
C ALA A 52 0.60 -17.27 1.69
N GLN A 53 0.33 -16.04 2.15
CA GLN A 53 -0.35 -15.03 1.36
C GLN A 53 0.47 -14.61 0.14
N LEU A 54 1.77 -14.36 0.30
CA LEU A 54 2.69 -14.04 -0.80
C LEU A 54 2.72 -15.13 -1.87
N THR A 55 2.68 -16.40 -1.47
CA THR A 55 2.72 -17.53 -2.40
C THR A 55 1.38 -17.73 -3.13
N GLY A 56 0.28 -17.33 -2.51
CA GLY A 56 -1.08 -17.52 -3.02
C GLY A 56 -1.66 -16.32 -3.79
N VAL A 57 -0.85 -15.30 -4.13
CA VAL A 57 -1.35 -14.11 -4.84
C VAL A 57 -1.90 -14.49 -6.21
N PRO A 58 -3.18 -14.21 -6.50
CA PRO A 58 -3.71 -14.33 -7.85
C PRO A 58 -3.12 -13.22 -8.73
N ILE A 59 -2.94 -13.51 -10.00
CA ILE A 59 -2.50 -12.51 -10.98
C ILE A 59 -3.77 -11.85 -11.54
N HIS A 60 -3.82 -10.53 -11.45
CA HIS A 60 -4.82 -9.67 -12.08
C HIS A 60 -4.13 -8.81 -13.15
N TYR A 61 -4.89 -8.13 -13.98
CA TYR A 61 -4.33 -7.40 -15.11
C TYR A 61 -4.80 -5.95 -15.20
N GLY A 62 -5.75 -5.51 -14.36
CA GLY A 62 -6.37 -4.21 -14.50
C GLY A 62 -7.10 -4.02 -15.84
N GLY A 63 -7.51 -2.81 -16.17
CA GLY A 63 -8.21 -2.48 -17.42
C GLY A 63 -7.39 -1.61 -18.37
N ASP A 64 -6.45 -0.85 -17.85
CA ASP A 64 -5.52 -0.01 -18.60
C ASP A 64 -4.13 -0.02 -17.93
N TRP A 65 -3.23 0.91 -18.25
CA TRP A 65 -1.84 0.79 -17.83
C TRP A 65 -1.51 1.43 -16.48
N PRO A 66 -1.99 2.65 -16.11
CA PRO A 66 -1.72 3.19 -14.78
C PRO A 66 -2.41 2.37 -13.69
N GLU A 67 -1.78 2.26 -12.51
CA GLU A 67 -2.28 1.49 -11.39
C GLU A 67 -2.63 2.38 -10.19
N SER A 68 -3.55 1.93 -9.34
CA SER A 68 -4.07 2.70 -8.20
C SER A 68 -3.12 2.76 -7.00
N THR A 69 -1.83 2.94 -7.24
CA THR A 69 -0.80 2.93 -6.19
C THR A 69 -1.01 4.00 -5.12
N MET A 70 -1.47 5.22 -5.50
CA MET A 70 -1.74 6.27 -4.50
C MET A 70 -2.85 5.84 -3.54
N GLU A 71 -3.95 5.30 -4.05
CA GLU A 71 -5.02 4.76 -3.21
C GLU A 71 -4.53 3.61 -2.33
N ALA A 72 -3.71 2.71 -2.87
CA ALA A 72 -3.13 1.61 -2.11
C ALA A 72 -2.26 2.08 -0.93
N LEU A 73 -1.40 3.07 -1.15
CA LEU A 73 -0.58 3.67 -0.11
C LEU A 73 -1.43 4.39 0.95
N TYR A 74 -2.41 5.17 0.52
CA TYR A 74 -3.32 5.87 1.40
C TYR A 74 -4.13 4.89 2.29
N GLN A 75 -4.71 3.86 1.69
CA GLN A 75 -5.44 2.84 2.44
C GLN A 75 -4.52 2.05 3.36
N GLY A 76 -3.31 1.73 2.92
CA GLY A 76 -2.30 1.08 3.75
C GLY A 76 -1.91 1.91 4.97
N ALA A 77 -1.74 3.23 4.81
CA ALA A 77 -1.37 4.15 5.87
C ALA A 77 -2.54 4.53 6.78
N TYR A 78 -3.72 4.81 6.22
CA TYR A 78 -4.89 5.25 6.98
C TYR A 78 -5.94 4.18 7.24
N GLY A 79 -6.21 3.29 6.26
CA GLY A 79 -7.24 2.26 6.40
C GLY A 79 -8.66 2.78 6.56
N LYS A 80 -8.97 3.92 5.94
CA LYS A 80 -10.28 4.59 6.13
C LYS A 80 -11.41 3.97 5.33
N GLY A 81 -11.08 3.11 4.35
CA GLY A 81 -12.06 2.56 3.43
C GLY A 81 -12.37 3.49 2.26
N TYR A 82 -13.13 2.96 1.31
CA TYR A 82 -13.49 3.64 0.06
C TYR A 82 -14.77 3.06 -0.51
N ASP A 83 -15.72 3.93 -0.86
CA ASP A 83 -16.99 3.61 -1.50
C ASP A 83 -16.97 4.13 -2.94
N GLN A 84 -16.88 3.24 -3.92
CA GLN A 84 -16.72 3.60 -5.33
C GLN A 84 -17.91 4.40 -5.87
N ASN A 85 -19.12 4.11 -5.44
CA ASN A 85 -20.32 4.73 -5.96
C ASN A 85 -20.99 5.75 -5.02
N CYS A 86 -20.41 5.98 -3.86
CA CYS A 86 -20.86 6.94 -2.84
C CYS A 86 -22.28 6.68 -2.33
N ASN A 87 -22.71 5.45 -2.24
CA ASN A 87 -24.05 5.11 -1.78
C ASN A 87 -24.14 4.82 -0.25
N GLY A 88 -22.96 4.76 0.42
CA GLY A 88 -22.85 4.45 1.84
C GLY A 88 -23.11 2.99 2.19
N VAL A 89 -23.14 2.10 1.21
CA VAL A 89 -23.37 0.66 1.38
C VAL A 89 -22.20 -0.12 0.81
N TYR A 90 -21.51 -0.86 1.66
CA TYR A 90 -20.34 -1.63 1.24
C TYR A 90 -20.67 -2.70 0.20
N ASP A 91 -20.00 -2.64 -0.94
CA ASP A 91 -19.99 -3.66 -1.99
C ASP A 91 -18.59 -4.30 -2.09
N ALA A 92 -18.50 -5.57 -1.73
CA ALA A 92 -17.24 -6.31 -1.76
C ALA A 92 -16.60 -6.42 -3.16
N ALA A 93 -17.32 -6.12 -4.22
CA ALA A 93 -16.81 -6.19 -5.59
C ALA A 93 -16.05 -4.93 -6.03
N THR A 94 -16.35 -3.77 -5.42
CA THR A 94 -15.82 -2.47 -5.86
C THR A 94 -15.17 -1.66 -4.75
N ASP A 95 -15.59 -1.87 -3.48
CA ASP A 95 -15.27 -0.99 -2.38
C ASP A 95 -14.11 -1.55 -1.55
N ILE A 96 -13.45 -0.67 -0.79
CA ILE A 96 -12.46 -1.03 0.22
C ILE A 96 -13.11 -0.86 1.60
N GLN A 97 -13.08 -1.93 2.41
CA GLN A 97 -13.52 -1.84 3.79
C GLN A 97 -12.56 -0.97 4.61
N PRO A 98 -13.07 -0.09 5.50
CA PRO A 98 -12.22 0.53 6.51
C PRO A 98 -11.59 -0.57 7.38
N TYR A 99 -10.34 -0.35 7.80
CA TYR A 99 -9.66 -1.31 8.67
C TYR A 99 -10.34 -1.41 10.04
N ILE A 100 -10.68 -0.26 10.60
CA ILE A 100 -11.53 -0.14 11.81
C ILE A 100 -12.72 0.73 11.46
N ALA A 101 -13.94 0.22 11.68
CA ALA A 101 -15.15 0.98 11.46
C ALA A 101 -15.22 2.23 12.34
N SER A 102 -15.60 3.35 11.78
CA SER A 102 -15.81 4.62 12.47
C SER A 102 -16.99 5.39 11.86
N GLU A 103 -17.56 6.33 12.60
CA GLU A 103 -18.64 7.17 12.07
C GLU A 103 -18.19 8.04 10.88
N ASP A 104 -16.88 8.28 10.76
CA ASP A 104 -16.26 9.08 9.70
C ASP A 104 -15.86 8.25 8.46
N ASP A 105 -16.06 6.92 8.49
CA ASP A 105 -15.78 6.09 7.32
C ASP A 105 -16.91 6.25 6.25
N PRO A 106 -16.66 5.89 4.98
CA PRO A 106 -17.63 6.06 3.90
C PRO A 106 -18.93 5.26 4.10
N PHE A 107 -18.97 4.32 5.04
CA PHE A 107 -20.12 3.45 5.33
C PHE A 107 -20.78 3.77 6.69
N GLY A 108 -20.43 4.90 7.33
CA GLY A 108 -21.02 5.37 8.57
C GLY A 108 -20.81 4.41 9.75
N GLY A 109 -19.63 3.81 9.86
CA GLY A 109 -19.27 2.89 10.93
C GLY A 109 -19.80 1.47 10.78
N THR A 110 -20.35 1.11 9.62
CA THR A 110 -20.99 -0.22 9.41
C THR A 110 -20.18 -1.16 8.50
N GLY A 111 -19.27 -0.62 7.69
CA GLY A 111 -18.49 -1.37 6.72
C GLY A 111 -17.11 -1.84 7.20
N GLY A 112 -16.77 -1.61 8.47
CA GLY A 112 -15.45 -1.90 9.01
C GLY A 112 -15.11 -3.38 9.06
N GLN A 113 -13.92 -3.71 8.59
CA GLN A 113 -13.39 -5.06 8.67
C GLN A 113 -12.91 -5.39 10.08
N GLY A 114 -12.32 -4.42 10.77
CA GLY A 114 -11.59 -4.61 12.01
C GLY A 114 -10.36 -5.47 11.82
N TYR A 115 -9.47 -5.44 12.78
CA TYR A 115 -8.33 -6.34 12.80
C TYR A 115 -8.72 -7.70 13.41
N SER A 116 -8.00 -8.75 13.03
CA SER A 116 -8.29 -10.10 13.51
C SER A 116 -7.66 -10.35 14.89
N ALA A 117 -8.47 -10.65 15.87
CA ALA A 117 -8.00 -11.07 17.19
C ALA A 117 -7.23 -12.40 17.19
N THR A 118 -7.26 -13.15 16.09
CA THR A 118 -6.50 -14.40 15.92
C THR A 118 -5.11 -14.21 15.34
N SER A 119 -4.82 -13.04 14.78
CA SER A 119 -3.46 -12.69 14.35
C SER A 119 -2.64 -12.30 15.57
N SER A 120 -1.49 -12.93 15.75
CA SER A 120 -0.53 -12.55 16.79
C SER A 120 0.32 -11.38 16.31
N GLY A 121 0.78 -10.54 17.24
CA GLY A 121 1.50 -9.32 16.89
C GLY A 121 0.60 -8.24 16.26
N GLY A 122 1.23 -7.25 15.64
CA GLY A 122 0.52 -6.14 15.03
C GLY A 122 -0.13 -5.19 16.04
N GLY A 123 -0.89 -4.22 15.51
CA GLY A 123 -1.59 -3.18 16.25
C GLY A 123 -2.83 -2.72 15.52
N GLU A 124 -3.24 -1.47 15.80
CA GLU A 124 -4.48 -0.89 15.32
C GLU A 124 -4.28 0.33 14.41
N LEU A 125 -3.03 0.67 14.06
CA LEU A 125 -2.74 1.85 13.25
C LEU A 125 -2.77 1.54 11.75
N GLY A 126 -3.38 2.43 10.98
CA GLY A 126 -3.45 2.34 9.53
C GLY A 126 -4.25 1.15 9.01
N GLY A 127 -4.18 0.92 7.72
CA GLY A 127 -4.89 -0.18 7.05
C GLY A 127 -4.21 -1.53 7.15
N PHE A 128 -2.96 -1.57 7.61
CA PHE A 128 -2.24 -2.80 7.89
C PHE A 128 -2.29 -3.25 9.36
N GLY A 129 -2.73 -2.39 10.26
CA GLY A 129 -2.63 -2.65 11.69
C GLY A 129 -1.20 -2.55 12.20
N PHE A 130 -0.54 -1.42 11.96
CA PHE A 130 0.80 -1.17 12.49
C PHE A 130 0.78 -1.04 14.01
N ARG A 131 1.89 -1.38 14.63
CA ARG A 131 2.11 -1.20 16.08
C ARG A 131 2.36 0.28 16.38
N ASP A 132 1.80 0.79 17.46
CA ASP A 132 1.95 2.19 17.91
C ASP A 132 3.35 2.54 18.42
N TYR A 133 4.16 1.53 18.74
CA TYR A 133 5.54 1.66 19.28
C TYR A 133 6.63 1.19 18.30
N ALA A 134 6.27 0.90 17.05
CA ALA A 134 7.20 0.47 16.01
C ALA A 134 7.24 1.50 14.87
N LEU A 135 8.31 1.50 14.10
CA LEU A 135 8.43 2.31 12.89
C LEU A 135 7.63 1.63 11.76
N PRO A 136 6.58 2.25 11.24
CA PRO A 136 5.89 1.74 10.06
C PRO A 136 6.77 1.93 8.80
N VAL A 137 6.95 0.87 8.02
CA VAL A 137 7.64 0.93 6.73
C VAL A 137 6.76 0.26 5.69
N MET A 138 6.33 1.03 4.70
CA MET A 138 5.58 0.51 3.56
C MET A 138 6.51 0.33 2.36
N VAL A 139 6.68 -0.92 1.94
CA VAL A 139 7.41 -1.26 0.71
C VAL A 139 6.39 -1.53 -0.39
N TYR A 140 6.44 -0.78 -1.47
CA TYR A 140 5.53 -0.93 -2.59
C TYR A 140 6.28 -1.10 -3.91
N ALA A 141 5.72 -1.91 -4.79
CA ALA A 141 6.33 -2.24 -6.08
C ALA A 141 5.30 -2.13 -7.20
N THR A 142 5.69 -1.50 -8.31
CA THR A 142 4.89 -1.43 -9.53
C THR A 142 5.77 -1.28 -10.76
N ASP A 143 5.22 -1.64 -11.92
CA ASP A 143 5.81 -1.42 -13.26
C ASP A 143 5.05 -0.34 -14.05
N ALA A 144 4.01 0.22 -13.47
CA ALA A 144 3.09 1.15 -14.11
C ALA A 144 3.15 2.56 -13.47
N PRO A 145 2.71 3.62 -14.18
CA PRO A 145 2.48 4.92 -13.58
C PRO A 145 1.45 4.85 -12.44
N LEU A 146 1.63 5.70 -11.44
CA LEU A 146 0.73 5.78 -10.30
C LEU A 146 -0.46 6.67 -10.66
N ARG A 147 -1.69 6.15 -10.53
CA ARG A 147 -2.90 6.98 -10.59
C ARG A 147 -2.91 7.95 -9.44
N ASP A 148 -3.24 9.19 -9.75
CA ASP A 148 -3.16 10.30 -8.82
C ASP A 148 -4.38 11.22 -9.01
N ALA A 149 -5.19 11.39 -7.97
CA ALA A 149 -6.35 12.27 -8.02
C ALA A 149 -5.96 13.76 -8.11
N ASP A 150 -4.71 14.10 -7.80
CA ASP A 150 -4.17 15.45 -7.89
C ASP A 150 -3.53 15.74 -9.26
N ASP A 151 -3.30 14.72 -10.11
CA ASP A 151 -2.74 14.83 -11.45
C ASP A 151 -3.69 14.29 -12.52
N SER A 152 -4.08 15.17 -13.44
CA SER A 152 -4.97 14.81 -14.54
C SER A 152 -4.34 13.88 -15.60
N SER A 153 -3.03 13.66 -15.57
CA SER A 153 -2.34 12.78 -16.53
C SER A 153 -2.72 11.32 -16.35
N TYR A 154 -2.94 10.91 -15.10
CA TYR A 154 -3.34 9.57 -14.71
C TYR A 154 -4.51 9.64 -13.72
N GLY A 155 -5.61 10.23 -14.21
CA GLY A 155 -6.78 10.50 -13.38
C GLY A 155 -7.44 9.26 -12.80
N THR A 156 -8.32 9.49 -11.86
CA THR A 156 -9.06 8.50 -11.09
C THR A 156 -10.55 8.54 -11.39
N PRO A 157 -11.33 7.48 -11.09
CA PRO A 157 -12.76 7.42 -11.44
C PRO A 157 -13.66 8.32 -10.57
N GLY A 158 -13.20 8.70 -9.38
CA GLY A 158 -14.02 9.34 -8.35
C GLY A 158 -14.72 8.34 -7.44
N GLY A 159 -14.87 8.68 -6.16
CA GLY A 159 -15.50 7.88 -5.13
C GLY A 159 -15.64 8.66 -3.82
N CYS A 160 -15.91 7.96 -2.72
CA CYS A 160 -16.11 8.54 -1.39
C CYS A 160 -15.28 7.83 -0.31
N PRO A 161 -14.47 8.57 0.50
CA PRO A 161 -14.08 9.94 0.20
C PRO A 161 -13.51 10.04 -1.22
N ARG A 162 -13.08 11.21 -1.70
CA ARG A 162 -12.45 11.28 -3.03
C ARG A 162 -11.30 10.28 -3.13
N ASP A 163 -10.99 9.84 -4.33
CA ASP A 163 -9.82 9.02 -4.60
C ASP A 163 -8.54 9.69 -4.10
N ALA A 164 -7.60 8.91 -3.61
CA ALA A 164 -6.36 9.43 -3.08
C ALA A 164 -5.46 10.03 -4.18
N GLY A 165 -4.91 11.19 -3.89
CA GLY A 165 -3.87 11.83 -4.66
C GLY A 165 -2.54 11.87 -3.90
N PHE A 166 -1.54 12.48 -4.53
CA PHE A 166 -0.22 12.66 -3.95
C PHE A 166 -0.26 13.32 -2.56
N GLY A 167 -1.06 14.39 -2.40
CA GLY A 167 -1.22 15.08 -1.10
C GLY A 167 -1.75 14.16 -0.02
N ASP A 168 -2.77 13.35 -0.31
CA ASP A 168 -3.37 12.42 0.64
C ASP A 168 -2.36 11.33 1.08
N VAL A 169 -1.55 10.84 0.14
CA VAL A 169 -0.49 9.85 0.43
C VAL A 169 0.57 10.45 1.35
N VAL A 170 1.10 11.63 1.03
CA VAL A 170 2.11 12.31 1.85
C VAL A 170 1.59 12.58 3.26
N ASP A 171 0.38 13.11 3.38
CA ASP A 171 -0.24 13.41 4.67
C ASP A 171 -0.45 12.14 5.49
N SER A 172 -0.91 11.05 4.87
CA SER A 172 -1.18 9.79 5.57
C SER A 172 0.09 9.11 6.08
N ILE A 173 1.15 9.03 5.27
CA ILE A 173 2.44 8.44 5.66
C ILE A 173 3.12 9.29 6.74
N THR A 174 3.06 10.62 6.60
CA THR A 174 3.62 11.55 7.58
C THR A 174 2.88 11.46 8.92
N ALA A 175 1.55 11.39 8.89
CA ALA A 175 0.75 11.23 10.11
C ALA A 175 0.99 9.89 10.81
N LEU A 176 1.25 8.83 10.02
CA LEU A 176 1.64 7.52 10.55
C LEU A 176 3.06 7.53 11.16
N GLY A 177 3.89 8.53 10.83
CA GLY A 177 5.30 8.59 11.22
C GLY A 177 6.16 7.52 10.55
N GLY A 178 5.74 7.08 9.36
CA GLY A 178 6.35 5.97 8.63
C GLY A 178 7.23 6.37 7.45
N TYR A 179 7.81 5.38 6.82
CA TYR A 179 8.55 5.49 5.56
C TYR A 179 7.86 4.76 4.42
N ALA A 180 8.03 5.29 3.20
CA ALA A 180 7.62 4.62 1.96
C ALA A 180 8.86 4.26 1.13
N ILE A 181 9.02 2.98 0.80
CA ILE A 181 10.12 2.47 -0.02
C ILE A 181 9.55 2.05 -1.38
N GLY A 182 9.90 2.77 -2.43
CA GLY A 182 9.47 2.48 -3.79
C GLY A 182 10.38 1.47 -4.48
N ILE A 183 9.81 0.43 -5.09
CA ILE A 183 10.54 -0.53 -5.92
C ILE A 183 9.95 -0.50 -7.32
N MET A 184 10.70 0.06 -8.25
CA MET A 184 10.28 0.09 -9.64
C MET A 184 10.77 -1.14 -10.40
N THR A 185 9.91 -1.69 -11.23
CA THR A 185 10.26 -2.75 -12.17
C THR A 185 10.36 -2.25 -13.61
N SER A 186 9.83 -1.04 -13.88
CA SER A 186 10.02 -0.28 -15.13
C SER A 186 10.37 1.17 -14.82
N GLY A 187 10.83 1.94 -15.79
CA GLY A 187 11.26 3.33 -15.59
C GLY A 187 10.15 4.38 -15.53
N THR A 188 8.88 3.99 -15.65
CA THR A 188 7.76 4.92 -15.85
C THR A 188 7.25 5.59 -14.57
N SER A 189 7.41 4.94 -13.42
CA SER A 189 6.95 5.44 -12.12
C SER A 189 8.03 6.09 -11.26
N VAL A 190 9.28 6.16 -11.74
CA VAL A 190 10.43 6.63 -10.95
C VAL A 190 10.17 8.02 -10.35
N ALA A 191 9.81 8.99 -11.19
CA ALA A 191 9.62 10.37 -10.74
C ALA A 191 8.54 10.50 -9.66
N GLN A 192 7.41 9.80 -9.82
CA GLN A 192 6.34 9.80 -8.83
C GLN A 192 6.78 9.15 -7.50
N MET A 193 7.56 8.06 -7.57
CA MET A 193 8.11 7.41 -6.37
C MET A 193 9.12 8.31 -5.65
N GLU A 194 10.00 9.00 -6.40
CA GLU A 194 10.96 9.95 -5.86
C GLU A 194 10.27 11.16 -5.20
N GLU A 195 9.19 11.66 -5.78
CA GLU A 195 8.38 12.71 -5.17
C GLU A 195 7.75 12.27 -3.85
N ILE A 196 7.19 11.07 -3.78
CA ILE A 196 6.65 10.50 -2.54
C ILE A 196 7.76 10.37 -1.50
N ALA A 197 8.89 9.76 -1.86
CA ALA A 197 10.01 9.55 -0.94
C ALA A 197 10.56 10.89 -0.40
N SER A 198 10.71 11.89 -1.27
CA SER A 198 11.17 13.22 -0.91
C SER A 198 10.19 13.93 0.03
N ALA A 199 8.89 13.92 -0.29
CA ALA A 199 7.88 14.63 0.48
C ALA A 199 7.59 13.99 1.85
N THR A 200 7.73 12.66 1.95
CA THR A 200 7.56 11.91 3.21
C THR A 200 8.84 11.84 4.05
N GLY A 201 9.97 12.37 3.55
CA GLY A 201 11.26 12.23 4.21
C GLY A 201 11.75 10.77 4.26
N SER A 202 11.32 9.96 3.29
CA SER A 202 11.77 8.55 3.15
C SER A 202 13.15 8.50 2.52
N VAL A 203 14.16 8.82 3.32
CA VAL A 203 15.57 8.90 2.94
C VAL A 203 16.46 8.09 3.89
N ALA A 204 17.60 7.62 3.40
CA ALA A 204 18.64 6.99 4.20
C ALA A 204 20.02 7.27 3.59
N ASP A 205 21.07 6.90 4.30
CA ASP A 205 22.44 6.85 3.77
C ASP A 205 22.63 5.47 3.11
N THR A 206 22.36 5.38 1.82
CA THR A 206 22.46 4.13 1.07
C THR A 206 23.78 4.01 0.31
N ASP A 207 24.50 5.11 0.11
CA ASP A 207 25.78 5.13 -0.59
C ASP A 207 27.00 5.15 0.38
N GLY A 208 26.76 5.34 1.68
CA GLY A 208 27.77 5.26 2.73
C GLY A 208 28.61 6.55 2.88
N ASP A 209 28.10 7.69 2.40
CA ASP A 209 28.81 8.97 2.52
C ASP A 209 28.64 9.65 3.89
N GLY A 210 27.76 9.12 4.74
CA GLY A 210 27.44 9.60 6.10
C GLY A 210 26.30 10.62 6.13
N MET A 211 25.60 10.86 5.03
CA MET A 211 24.42 11.70 4.92
C MET A 211 23.19 10.84 4.63
N ALA A 212 22.09 11.06 5.36
CA ALA A 212 20.83 10.33 5.12
C ALA A 212 19.97 11.17 4.16
N ASP A 213 20.35 11.25 2.88
CA ASP A 213 19.70 12.08 1.87
C ASP A 213 19.37 11.31 0.57
N ASP A 214 19.72 10.03 0.50
CA ASP A 214 19.33 9.17 -0.61
C ASP A 214 17.86 8.79 -0.53
N LEU A 215 17.10 9.05 -1.60
CA LEU A 215 15.70 8.68 -1.69
C LEU A 215 15.53 7.15 -1.68
N LEU A 216 14.62 6.64 -0.86
CA LEU A 216 14.33 5.21 -0.75
C LEU A 216 13.50 4.72 -1.96
N VAL A 217 14.09 4.84 -3.15
CA VAL A 217 13.52 4.38 -4.41
C VAL A 217 14.55 3.51 -5.14
N PHE A 218 14.19 2.25 -5.36
CA PHE A 218 15.12 1.25 -5.87
C PHE A 218 14.63 0.64 -7.18
N ARG A 219 15.58 0.27 -8.03
CA ARG A 219 15.29 -0.41 -9.29
C ARG A 219 15.48 -1.91 -9.14
N TRP A 220 14.42 -2.66 -9.42
CA TRP A 220 14.53 -4.10 -9.55
C TRP A 220 14.86 -4.50 -11.00
N THR A 221 15.89 -5.31 -11.18
CA THR A 221 16.38 -5.73 -12.51
C THR A 221 15.82 -7.08 -12.96
N GLY A 222 14.91 -7.67 -12.21
CA GLY A 222 14.18 -8.88 -12.58
C GLY A 222 14.68 -10.18 -11.96
N SER A 223 15.77 -10.16 -11.16
CA SER A 223 16.20 -11.35 -10.44
C SER A 223 15.71 -11.35 -8.99
N SER A 224 15.41 -12.53 -8.45
CA SER A 224 15.02 -12.66 -7.05
C SER A 224 16.16 -12.38 -6.07
N SER A 225 17.43 -12.51 -6.53
CA SER A 225 18.61 -12.09 -5.76
C SER A 225 18.69 -10.58 -5.63
N ASP A 226 18.51 -9.85 -6.72
CA ASP A 226 18.56 -8.39 -6.73
C ASP A 226 17.45 -7.80 -5.86
N PHE A 227 16.22 -8.34 -5.93
CA PHE A 227 15.12 -7.89 -5.10
C PHE A 227 15.44 -8.08 -3.61
N ARG A 228 16.06 -9.18 -3.26
CA ARG A 228 16.47 -9.41 -1.87
C ARG A 228 17.55 -8.40 -1.43
N GLU A 229 18.55 -8.13 -2.27
CA GLU A 229 19.62 -7.16 -1.96
C GLU A 229 19.08 -5.74 -1.84
N THR A 230 18.05 -5.39 -2.60
CA THR A 230 17.42 -4.07 -2.58
C THR A 230 16.66 -3.80 -1.28
N VAL A 231 16.04 -4.83 -0.66
CA VAL A 231 15.18 -4.66 0.51
C VAL A 231 15.82 -5.14 1.82
N THR A 232 17.08 -5.53 1.81
CA THR A 232 17.84 -5.98 3.01
C THR A 232 19.03 -5.09 3.30
#